data_8ddba513241514b826eb02ada237b4b9
#
_entry.id   8ddba513241514b826eb02ada237b4b9
#
_cell.length_a   1.000
_cell.length_b   1.000
_cell.length_c   1.000
_cell.angle_alpha   90.00
_cell.angle_beta   90.00
_cell.angle_gamma   90.00
#
_symmetry.space_group_name_H-M   'P 1'
#
loop_
_entity.id
_entity.type
_entity.pdbx_description
1 polymer ?
#
loop_
_entity_poly.entity_id
_entity_poly.type
_entity_poly.pdbx_seq_one_letter_code
_entity_poly.pdbx_strand_id
1 'polypeptide(L)'
;FTDDTSRFDIITWDSVGLASNYIIDTLSSLADQETYFFLIKATDLAGNVSNVISSDGVTIDYGTPVSGMVFDGLDGDTDWTNSDSTLEFSWSGFIDTVSGISFYEYAIGTTPSATDVVTWTENGMDTVVVVSNLDLIHDGTYYGSVRATDAVGYVSNVISSDGITIDYEIPA
;
A
#
# COMPACT_ATOMS: atom_id res chain seq x y z
N PHE A 1 2.31 -36.67 17.80
CA PHE A 1 1.91 -35.77 16.71
C PHE A 1 0.42 -35.98 16.53
N THR A 2 -0.40 -35.05 17.00
CA THR A 2 -1.83 -35.02 16.69
C THR A 2 -1.96 -34.53 15.26
N ASP A 3 -2.45 -35.38 14.39
CA ASP A 3 -2.95 -35.03 13.06
C ASP A 3 -4.08 -34.01 13.28
N ASP A 4 -3.77 -32.72 13.05
CA ASP A 4 -4.79 -31.66 13.08
C ASP A 4 -5.52 -31.71 11.75
N THR A 5 -6.53 -32.60 11.68
CA THR A 5 -7.42 -32.78 10.53
C THR A 5 -8.38 -31.60 10.32
N SER A 6 -8.24 -30.50 11.07
CA SER A 6 -9.06 -29.29 10.92
C SER A 6 -8.50 -28.29 9.90
N ARG A 7 -7.27 -28.47 9.39
CA ARG A 7 -6.70 -27.68 8.31
C ARG A 7 -6.98 -28.35 6.97
N PHE A 8 -7.63 -27.62 6.09
CA PHE A 8 -7.88 -28.06 4.73
C PHE A 8 -6.55 -28.12 3.96
N ASP A 9 -6.05 -29.35 3.69
CA ASP A 9 -4.95 -29.53 2.75
C ASP A 9 -5.44 -29.17 1.36
N ILE A 10 -4.92 -28.07 0.80
CA ILE A 10 -5.27 -27.61 -0.55
C ILE A 10 -4.74 -28.60 -1.58
N ILE A 11 -3.56 -29.19 -1.32
CA ILE A 11 -2.92 -30.20 -2.15
C ILE A 11 -2.39 -31.31 -1.25
N THR A 12 -2.68 -32.55 -1.63
CA THR A 12 -2.07 -33.74 -1.02
C THR A 12 -0.61 -33.89 -1.47
N TRP A 13 0.16 -34.74 -0.78
CA TRP A 13 1.53 -35.07 -1.15
C TRP A 13 1.64 -35.50 -2.61
N ASP A 14 2.52 -34.82 -3.36
CA ASP A 14 2.91 -35.18 -4.73
C ASP A 14 4.42 -35.41 -4.81
N SER A 15 4.85 -36.22 -5.77
CA SER A 15 6.26 -36.55 -5.98
C SER A 15 6.84 -35.64 -7.05
N VAL A 16 7.79 -34.78 -6.65
CA VAL A 16 8.47 -33.81 -7.53
C VAL A 16 9.85 -34.31 -8.00
N GLY A 17 10.22 -35.56 -7.67
CA GLY A 17 11.53 -36.12 -7.99
C GLY A 17 12.66 -35.36 -7.28
N LEU A 18 13.76 -35.08 -8.02
CA LEU A 18 14.92 -34.33 -7.50
C LEU A 18 14.88 -32.84 -7.92
N ALA A 19 13.71 -32.31 -8.23
CA ALA A 19 13.58 -30.90 -8.61
C ALA A 19 13.93 -29.98 -7.42
N SER A 20 14.68 -28.90 -7.70
CA SER A 20 15.01 -27.88 -6.71
C SER A 20 13.96 -26.74 -6.67
N ASN A 21 13.06 -26.70 -7.65
CA ASN A 21 11.92 -25.79 -7.73
C ASN A 21 10.68 -26.53 -8.23
N TYR A 22 9.52 -26.15 -7.76
CA TYR A 22 8.24 -26.69 -8.19
C TYR A 22 7.19 -25.60 -8.22
N ILE A 23 6.44 -25.50 -9.32
CA ILE A 23 5.38 -24.54 -9.51
C ILE A 23 4.05 -25.29 -9.46
N ILE A 24 3.13 -24.80 -8.64
CA ILE A 24 1.76 -25.29 -8.56
C ILE A 24 0.88 -24.23 -9.23
N ASP A 25 0.39 -24.54 -10.43
CA ASP A 25 -0.42 -23.65 -11.26
C ASP A 25 -1.93 -23.95 -11.24
N THR A 26 -2.33 -24.96 -10.46
CA THR A 26 -3.70 -25.48 -10.41
C THR A 26 -4.38 -25.24 -9.05
N LEU A 27 -3.91 -24.29 -8.25
CA LEU A 27 -4.55 -23.95 -6.99
C LEU A 27 -5.93 -23.34 -7.25
N SER A 28 -6.98 -23.99 -6.76
CA SER A 28 -8.31 -23.41 -6.70
C SER A 28 -8.34 -22.38 -5.57
N SER A 29 -8.85 -21.20 -5.85
CA SER A 29 -9.03 -20.02 -4.98
C SER A 29 -8.48 -20.13 -3.55
N LEU A 30 -7.34 -19.49 -3.32
CA LEU A 30 -6.84 -19.24 -1.97
C LEU A 30 -7.76 -18.21 -1.28
N ALA A 31 -7.97 -18.36 0.03
CA ALA A 31 -8.80 -17.42 0.78
C ALA A 31 -7.99 -16.18 1.21
N ASP A 32 -8.65 -15.03 1.18
CA ASP A 32 -8.10 -13.78 1.68
C ASP A 32 -7.79 -13.87 3.18
N GLN A 33 -6.70 -13.26 3.62
CA GLN A 33 -6.22 -13.22 5.01
C GLN A 33 -5.78 -14.57 5.59
N GLU A 34 -5.78 -15.64 4.80
CA GLU A 34 -5.32 -16.95 5.23
C GLU A 34 -3.83 -17.16 4.92
N THR A 35 -3.13 -17.87 5.81
CA THR A 35 -1.72 -18.23 5.66
C THR A 35 -1.57 -19.66 5.21
N TYR A 36 -0.84 -19.87 4.12
CA TYR A 36 -0.58 -21.18 3.51
C TYR A 36 0.88 -21.57 3.68
N PHE A 37 1.10 -22.86 3.99
CA PHE A 37 2.43 -23.40 4.25
C PHE A 37 2.78 -24.45 3.21
N PHE A 38 4.00 -24.39 2.72
CA PHE A 38 4.58 -25.43 1.87
C PHE A 38 5.31 -26.45 2.74
N LEU A 39 5.00 -27.75 2.55
CA LEU A 39 5.61 -28.85 3.30
C LEU A 39 6.45 -29.71 2.36
N ILE A 40 7.63 -30.13 2.82
CA ILE A 40 8.52 -31.02 2.07
C ILE A 40 9.02 -32.18 2.94
N LYS A 41 9.15 -33.33 2.33
CA LYS A 41 9.86 -34.50 2.87
C LYS A 41 10.65 -35.19 1.76
N ALA A 42 11.73 -35.86 2.11
CA ALA A 42 12.54 -36.64 1.18
C ALA A 42 12.39 -38.14 1.46
N THR A 43 12.48 -38.97 0.41
CA THR A 43 12.54 -40.42 0.54
C THR A 43 13.81 -40.91 -0.15
N ASP A 44 14.61 -41.74 0.54
CA ASP A 44 15.81 -42.33 -0.02
C ASP A 44 15.50 -43.57 -0.90
N LEU A 45 16.54 -44.10 -1.57
CA LEU A 45 16.36 -45.30 -2.43
C LEU A 45 16.02 -46.56 -1.65
N ALA A 46 16.20 -46.62 -0.34
CA ALA A 46 15.83 -47.72 0.53
C ALA A 46 14.40 -47.59 1.05
N GLY A 47 13.72 -46.48 0.77
CA GLY A 47 12.35 -46.20 1.21
C GLY A 47 12.27 -45.50 2.58
N ASN A 48 13.37 -45.03 3.17
CA ASN A 48 13.33 -44.27 4.41
C ASN A 48 12.88 -42.82 4.12
N VAL A 49 12.00 -42.30 4.98
CA VAL A 49 11.39 -40.96 4.81
C VAL A 49 11.98 -40.01 5.87
N SER A 50 12.36 -38.81 5.44
CA SER A 50 12.84 -37.75 6.35
C SER A 50 11.69 -37.17 7.20
N ASN A 51 12.05 -36.38 8.21
CA ASN A 51 11.08 -35.49 8.85
C ASN A 51 10.52 -34.50 7.83
N VAL A 52 9.27 -34.09 8.05
CA VAL A 52 8.64 -33.00 7.28
C VAL A 52 9.21 -31.67 7.70
N ILE A 53 9.53 -30.83 6.73
CA ILE A 53 9.94 -29.43 6.92
C ILE A 53 8.84 -28.55 6.34
N SER A 54 8.49 -27.48 7.05
CA SER A 54 7.52 -26.46 6.64
C SER A 54 8.21 -25.15 6.28
N SER A 55 7.67 -24.42 5.30
CA SER A 55 8.00 -23.00 5.11
C SER A 55 7.45 -22.17 6.29
N ASP A 56 7.84 -20.91 6.34
CA ASP A 56 7.33 -19.89 7.27
C ASP A 56 5.92 -19.39 6.91
N GLY A 57 5.41 -19.75 5.72
CA GLY A 57 4.07 -19.44 5.24
C GLY A 57 4.01 -18.20 4.32
N VAL A 58 2.94 -18.16 3.52
CA VAL A 58 2.55 -17.02 2.69
C VAL A 58 1.12 -16.65 3.05
N THR A 59 0.90 -15.41 3.47
CA THR A 59 -0.43 -14.86 3.73
C THR A 59 -0.98 -14.25 2.45
N ILE A 60 -2.21 -14.56 2.14
CA ILE A 60 -2.92 -14.04 0.96
C ILE A 60 -3.59 -12.72 1.35
N ASP A 61 -3.39 -11.72 0.52
CA ASP A 61 -4.02 -10.41 0.64
C ASP A 61 -4.64 -9.99 -0.69
N TYR A 62 -5.96 -9.83 -0.72
CA TYR A 62 -6.73 -9.29 -1.84
C TYR A 62 -7.36 -7.94 -1.49
N GLY A 63 -7.11 -7.44 -0.29
CA GLY A 63 -7.61 -6.16 0.19
C GLY A 63 -6.89 -4.98 -0.45
N THR A 64 -7.56 -3.84 -0.54
CA THR A 64 -6.91 -2.56 -0.81
C THR A 64 -6.78 -1.80 0.50
N PRO A 65 -5.72 -0.97 0.68
CA PRO A 65 -5.62 -0.11 1.85
C PRO A 65 -6.87 0.75 2.04
N VAL A 66 -7.32 0.88 3.28
CA VAL A 66 -8.35 1.84 3.67
C VAL A 66 -7.77 3.24 3.59
N SER A 67 -8.47 4.15 2.93
CA SER A 67 -8.05 5.54 2.78
C SER A 67 -8.15 6.29 4.10
N GLY A 68 -7.21 7.23 4.30
CA GLY A 68 -7.15 8.12 5.45
C GLY A 68 -7.74 9.51 5.21
N MET A 69 -7.08 10.53 5.74
CA MET A 69 -7.39 11.95 5.57
C MET A 69 -6.14 12.71 5.11
N VAL A 70 -6.34 13.79 4.36
CA VAL A 70 -5.29 14.70 3.89
C VAL A 70 -5.59 16.10 4.42
N PHE A 71 -4.55 16.80 4.87
CA PHE A 71 -4.62 18.13 5.46
C PHE A 71 -3.73 19.09 4.69
N ASP A 72 -4.17 20.32 4.52
CA ASP A 72 -3.39 21.42 3.95
C ASP A 72 -2.50 22.04 5.04
N GLY A 73 -1.23 21.59 5.12
CA GLY A 73 -0.23 21.99 6.11
C GLY A 73 0.42 20.83 6.85
N LEU A 74 1.52 21.13 7.58
CA LEU A 74 2.30 20.11 8.30
C LEU A 74 1.80 19.89 9.74
N ASP A 75 1.34 20.95 10.41
CA ASP A 75 0.95 20.96 11.83
C ASP A 75 -0.58 21.05 12.03
N GLY A 76 -1.35 20.84 10.97
CA GLY A 76 -2.80 20.93 10.96
C GLY A 76 -3.32 21.48 9.64
N ASP A 77 -4.62 21.55 9.54
CA ASP A 77 -5.33 21.99 8.36
C ASP A 77 -5.37 23.52 8.28
N THR A 78 -5.02 24.08 7.14
CA THR A 78 -4.98 25.54 6.91
C THR A 78 -5.67 25.88 5.59
N ASP A 79 -6.64 26.81 5.63
CA ASP A 79 -7.39 27.22 4.45
C ASP A 79 -6.66 28.23 3.56
N TRP A 80 -5.59 28.87 4.08
CA TRP A 80 -4.91 29.99 3.42
C TRP A 80 -3.40 29.95 3.58
N THR A 81 -2.67 30.36 2.52
CA THR A 81 -1.24 30.60 2.58
C THR A 81 -0.87 31.86 1.78
N ASN A 82 0.20 32.55 2.20
CA ASN A 82 0.78 33.68 1.46
C ASN A 82 1.96 33.28 0.57
N SER A 83 2.25 32.00 0.46
CA SER A 83 3.29 31.51 -0.44
C SER A 83 2.78 31.46 -1.89
N ASP A 84 3.55 31.98 -2.81
CA ASP A 84 3.31 31.92 -4.26
C ASP A 84 3.98 30.72 -4.94
N SER A 85 4.73 29.92 -4.18
CA SER A 85 5.63 28.91 -4.76
C SER A 85 5.81 27.63 -3.94
N THR A 86 5.19 27.54 -2.75
CA THR A 86 5.34 26.37 -1.86
C THR A 86 4.00 25.98 -1.27
N LEU A 87 3.71 24.68 -1.30
CA LEU A 87 2.59 24.05 -0.63
C LEU A 87 3.08 22.94 0.30
N GLU A 88 2.38 22.78 1.40
CA GLU A 88 2.65 21.77 2.42
C GLU A 88 1.42 20.94 2.66
N PHE A 89 1.60 19.63 2.76
CA PHE A 89 0.52 18.69 3.02
C PHE A 89 0.94 17.64 4.04
N SER A 90 -0.02 17.17 4.82
CA SER A 90 0.14 16.01 5.69
C SER A 90 -1.05 15.06 5.54
N TRP A 91 -0.86 13.79 5.93
CA TRP A 91 -1.93 12.80 5.90
C TRP A 91 -1.79 11.80 7.01
N SER A 92 -2.91 11.16 7.35
CA SER A 92 -2.97 10.14 8.39
C SER A 92 -4.14 9.18 8.17
N GLY A 93 -4.14 8.07 8.91
CA GLY A 93 -5.28 7.16 8.96
C GLY A 93 -5.41 6.18 7.78
N PHE A 94 -4.43 6.13 6.85
CA PHE A 94 -4.37 5.04 5.88
C PHE A 94 -3.96 3.75 6.59
N ILE A 95 -4.68 2.67 6.35
CA ILE A 95 -4.46 1.39 7.05
C ILE A 95 -4.61 0.23 6.06
N ASP A 96 -3.64 -0.66 6.09
CA ASP A 96 -3.77 -2.03 5.63
C ASP A 96 -3.36 -2.98 6.75
N THR A 97 -4.23 -3.94 7.09
CA THR A 97 -4.04 -4.81 8.25
C THR A 97 -3.47 -6.18 7.90
N VAL A 98 -3.36 -6.50 6.61
CA VAL A 98 -2.88 -7.80 6.13
C VAL A 98 -1.43 -7.72 5.68
N SER A 99 -1.15 -6.99 4.62
CA SER A 99 0.20 -6.84 4.10
C SER A 99 0.89 -5.54 4.52
N GLY A 100 0.13 -4.57 5.01
CA GLY A 100 0.61 -3.26 5.45
C GLY A 100 0.85 -2.29 4.29
N ILE A 101 0.97 -1.00 4.60
CA ILE A 101 1.29 0.03 3.62
C ILE A 101 2.76 -0.08 3.22
N SER A 102 3.03 -0.05 1.93
CA SER A 102 4.38 -0.06 1.34
C SER A 102 4.89 1.35 1.06
N PHE A 103 4.05 2.20 0.46
CA PHE A 103 4.41 3.60 0.17
C PHE A 103 3.15 4.44 -0.09
N TYR A 104 3.36 5.75 -0.04
CA TYR A 104 2.38 6.76 -0.42
C TYR A 104 2.80 7.44 -1.72
N GLU A 105 1.80 7.90 -2.48
CA GLU A 105 1.97 8.84 -3.57
C GLU A 105 1.07 10.05 -3.33
N TYR A 106 1.58 11.23 -3.69
CA TYR A 106 0.81 12.46 -3.68
C TYR A 106 0.73 13.09 -5.08
N ALA A 107 -0.27 13.91 -5.28
CA ALA A 107 -0.44 14.78 -6.44
C ALA A 107 -1.04 16.12 -6.00
N ILE A 108 -0.87 17.17 -6.81
CA ILE A 108 -1.48 18.48 -6.56
C ILE A 108 -2.25 18.91 -7.81
N GLY A 109 -3.45 19.41 -7.60
CA GLY A 109 -4.30 19.92 -8.68
C GLY A 109 -5.13 21.12 -8.29
N THR A 110 -5.76 21.74 -9.29
CA THR A 110 -6.69 22.88 -9.14
C THR A 110 -8.12 22.43 -8.79
N THR A 111 -8.36 21.13 -8.75
CA THR A 111 -9.59 20.51 -8.25
C THR A 111 -9.26 19.20 -7.54
N PRO A 112 -10.12 18.69 -6.63
CA PRO A 112 -9.89 17.42 -5.96
C PRO A 112 -9.57 16.28 -6.93
N SER A 113 -8.53 15.51 -6.62
CA SER A 113 -8.00 14.39 -7.42
C SER A 113 -7.40 14.76 -8.79
N ALA A 114 -7.33 16.03 -9.14
CA ALA A 114 -6.59 16.48 -10.32
C ALA A 114 -5.08 16.41 -10.09
N THR A 115 -4.32 16.36 -11.19
CA THR A 115 -2.86 16.21 -11.20
C THR A 115 -2.20 17.22 -12.15
N ASP A 116 -2.87 18.35 -12.35
CA ASP A 116 -2.51 19.38 -13.33
C ASP A 116 -1.42 20.35 -12.85
N VAL A 117 -1.11 20.33 -11.53
CA VAL A 117 0.00 21.10 -10.94
C VAL A 117 1.19 20.20 -10.66
N VAL A 118 0.98 19.08 -9.96
CA VAL A 118 1.99 18.03 -9.73
C VAL A 118 1.37 16.68 -10.01
N THR A 119 1.98 15.90 -10.89
CA THR A 119 1.55 14.53 -11.18
C THR A 119 1.89 13.61 -10.01
N TRP A 120 1.29 12.39 -9.98
CA TRP A 120 1.57 11.40 -8.96
C TRP A 120 3.06 11.20 -8.74
N THR A 121 3.50 11.44 -7.52
CA THR A 121 4.89 11.39 -7.07
C THR A 121 4.97 10.53 -5.81
N GLU A 122 5.87 9.55 -5.80
CA GLU A 122 6.10 8.68 -4.66
C GLU A 122 6.75 9.46 -3.50
N ASN A 123 6.25 9.25 -2.28
CA ASN A 123 6.75 9.86 -1.03
C ASN A 123 7.29 8.83 -0.04
N GLY A 124 7.48 7.58 -0.46
CA GLY A 124 7.88 6.50 0.43
C GLY A 124 6.87 6.32 1.57
N MET A 125 7.36 6.16 2.79
CA MET A 125 6.53 5.99 4.01
C MET A 125 6.31 7.32 4.77
N ASP A 126 6.85 8.43 4.28
CA ASP A 126 6.65 9.72 4.90
C ASP A 126 5.18 10.18 4.72
N THR A 127 4.63 10.75 5.79
CA THR A 127 3.23 11.21 5.84
C THR A 127 3.09 12.72 5.78
N VAL A 128 4.17 13.40 5.37
CA VAL A 128 4.22 14.84 5.14
C VAL A 128 5.00 15.13 3.87
N VAL A 129 4.67 16.24 3.21
CA VAL A 129 5.43 16.71 2.04
C VAL A 129 5.44 18.23 1.98
N VAL A 130 6.59 18.79 1.57
CA VAL A 130 6.77 20.20 1.20
C VAL A 130 7.14 20.26 -0.27
N VAL A 131 6.29 20.87 -1.08
CA VAL A 131 6.50 20.98 -2.53
C VAL A 131 6.79 22.44 -2.88
N SER A 132 7.99 22.69 -3.40
CA SER A 132 8.48 24.03 -3.72
C SER A 132 8.66 24.22 -5.23
N ASN A 133 8.92 25.48 -5.64
CA ASN A 133 9.07 25.91 -7.04
C ASN A 133 7.79 25.72 -7.87
N LEU A 134 6.64 25.87 -7.24
CA LEU A 134 5.35 25.93 -7.90
C LEU A 134 5.12 27.36 -8.45
N ASP A 135 4.21 27.49 -9.40
CA ASP A 135 3.73 28.78 -9.94
C ASP A 135 2.25 28.93 -9.51
N LEU A 136 2.05 29.47 -8.29
CA LEU A 136 0.74 29.56 -7.66
C LEU A 136 0.11 30.92 -7.91
N ILE A 137 -1.17 30.94 -8.20
CA ILE A 137 -1.91 32.15 -8.59
C ILE A 137 -2.66 32.69 -7.37
N HIS A 138 -2.57 34.02 -7.13
CA HIS A 138 -3.40 34.69 -6.13
C HIS A 138 -4.88 34.40 -6.34
N ASP A 139 -5.63 34.19 -5.25
CA ASP A 139 -7.01 33.69 -5.23
C ASP A 139 -7.20 32.27 -5.83
N GLY A 140 -6.13 31.57 -6.23
CA GLY A 140 -6.19 30.18 -6.67
C GLY A 140 -6.32 29.24 -5.49
N THR A 141 -7.18 28.20 -5.62
CA THR A 141 -7.30 27.12 -4.64
C THR A 141 -6.65 25.85 -5.19
N TYR A 142 -5.86 25.19 -4.36
CA TYR A 142 -5.11 23.97 -4.70
C TYR A 142 -5.43 22.85 -3.73
N TYR A 143 -5.41 21.63 -4.21
CA TYR A 143 -5.79 20.41 -3.49
C TYR A 143 -4.64 19.41 -3.51
N GLY A 144 -4.19 18.99 -2.33
CA GLY A 144 -3.30 17.85 -2.17
C GLY A 144 -4.11 16.56 -2.23
N SER A 145 -3.70 15.62 -3.06
CA SER A 145 -4.34 14.31 -3.18
C SER A 145 -3.35 13.21 -2.84
N VAL A 146 -3.78 12.20 -2.09
CA VAL A 146 -2.94 11.10 -1.62
C VAL A 146 -3.61 9.75 -1.89
N ARG A 147 -2.80 8.75 -2.20
CA ARG A 147 -3.16 7.33 -2.23
C ARG A 147 -2.04 6.51 -1.60
N ALA A 148 -2.40 5.37 -1.04
CA ALA A 148 -1.47 4.41 -0.45
C ALA A 148 -1.43 3.13 -1.28
N THR A 149 -0.25 2.53 -1.40
CA THR A 149 -0.05 1.20 -1.99
C THR A 149 0.43 0.25 -0.91
N ASP A 150 -0.14 -0.95 -0.83
CA ASP A 150 0.26 -2.00 0.10
C ASP A 150 1.48 -2.80 -0.38
N ALA A 151 1.91 -3.79 0.42
CA ALA A 151 3.07 -4.60 0.11
C ALA A 151 2.85 -5.62 -1.02
N VAL A 152 1.61 -5.87 -1.42
CA VAL A 152 1.26 -6.77 -2.54
C VAL A 152 0.85 -6.01 -3.80
N GLY A 153 0.78 -4.67 -3.75
CA GLY A 153 0.59 -3.79 -4.90
C GLY A 153 -0.85 -3.31 -5.12
N TYR A 154 -1.78 -3.53 -4.18
CA TYR A 154 -3.10 -2.91 -4.27
C TYR A 154 -3.05 -1.46 -3.80
N VAL A 155 -3.89 -0.63 -4.42
CA VAL A 155 -3.90 0.83 -4.22
C VAL A 155 -5.22 1.25 -3.58
N SER A 156 -5.16 2.13 -2.58
CA SER A 156 -6.33 2.72 -1.93
C SER A 156 -7.13 3.62 -2.87
N ASN A 157 -8.34 4.01 -2.46
CA ASN A 157 -8.99 5.15 -3.08
C ASN A 157 -8.17 6.43 -2.85
N VAL A 158 -8.24 7.36 -3.81
CA VAL A 158 -7.65 8.69 -3.68
C VAL A 158 -8.48 9.52 -2.71
N ILE A 159 -7.79 10.21 -1.79
CA ILE A 159 -8.37 11.23 -0.91
C ILE A 159 -7.66 12.54 -1.17
N SER A 160 -8.43 13.62 -1.21
CA SER A 160 -7.92 14.98 -1.34
C SER A 160 -8.19 15.78 -0.06
N SER A 161 -7.32 16.79 0.17
CA SER A 161 -7.62 17.86 1.12
C SER A 161 -8.86 18.65 0.71
N ASP A 162 -9.37 19.52 1.57
CA ASP A 162 -10.50 20.41 1.26
C ASP A 162 -10.07 21.67 0.52
N GLY A 163 -8.74 21.91 0.43
CA GLY A 163 -8.11 22.89 -0.45
C GLY A 163 -7.59 24.14 0.25
N ILE A 164 -6.39 24.53 -0.15
CA ILE A 164 -5.68 25.74 0.35
C ILE A 164 -5.73 26.85 -0.69
N THR A 165 -6.16 28.05 -0.27
CA THR A 165 -6.26 29.24 -1.12
C THR A 165 -5.03 30.13 -0.96
N ILE A 166 -4.53 30.65 -2.07
CA ILE A 166 -3.34 31.49 -2.10
C ILE A 166 -3.74 32.97 -1.93
N ASP A 167 -3.20 33.63 -0.90
CA ASP A 167 -3.38 35.07 -0.70
C ASP A 167 -2.02 35.74 -0.34
N TYR A 168 -1.36 36.32 -1.33
CA TYR A 168 -0.11 37.04 -1.14
C TYR A 168 -0.27 38.55 -1.31
N GLU A 169 -1.49 39.08 -1.42
CA GLU A 169 -1.75 40.52 -1.42
C GLU A 169 -1.83 41.07 0.01
N ILE A 170 -1.24 42.27 0.18
CA ILE A 170 -1.30 42.93 1.47
C ILE A 170 -2.62 43.71 1.62
N PRO A 171 -3.22 43.73 2.81
CA PRO A 171 -4.42 44.54 3.06
C PRO A 171 -4.18 46.04 2.79
N ALA A 172 -5.19 46.70 2.21
CA ALA A 172 -5.14 48.12 1.86
C ALA A 172 -5.24 49.01 3.10
#